data_fb5974bef2a6472a498ceccfcb556b59
#
_entry.id   fb5974bef2a6472a498ceccfcb556b59
#
_cell.length_a   1.000
_cell.length_b   1.000
_cell.length_c   1.000
_cell.angle_alpha   90.00
_cell.angle_beta   90.00
_cell.angle_gamma   90.00
#
_symmetry.space_group_name_H-M   'P 1'
#
loop_
_entity.id
_entity.type
_entity.pdbx_description
1 polymer ?
#
loop_
_entity_poly.entity_id
_entity_poly.type
_entity_poly.pdbx_seq_one_letter_code
_entity_poly.pdbx_strand_id
1 'polypeptide(L)'
;MFESDLKAKRLFDIMILVLAHLFFFPFWLILWSFIPIFIWLEDRGPVFFKQMRVGYKGTNFEVIKFRSMYMDAEGQGLITSDTDQRITKVGNILRRTALDELPQIINIFRGDMSFVGPRALPPEMHEDSCEIVSEFEKRLSVLPGLTGVAQIYLSRHSHPRRRLAYDLIYLKRRNVGIDIKLMLLAAVNTLTGKWGTGHRKSGF
;
A
#
# COMPACT_ATOMS: atom_id res chain seq x y z
N MET A 1 26.62 4.89 1.80
CA MET A 1 25.87 3.77 2.39
C MET A 1 24.37 3.85 2.06
N PHE A 2 23.66 4.94 2.37
CA PHE A 2 22.22 5.07 2.08
C PHE A 2 21.85 5.02 0.59
N GLU A 3 22.66 5.57 -0.29
CA GLU A 3 22.34 5.65 -1.72
C GLU A 3 22.55 4.31 -2.46
N SER A 4 23.56 3.55 -2.05
CA SER A 4 23.79 2.19 -2.54
C SER A 4 22.67 1.24 -2.13
N ASP A 5 22.19 1.36 -0.89
CA ASP A 5 21.07 0.56 -0.37
C ASP A 5 19.78 0.87 -1.11
N LEU A 6 19.52 2.14 -1.45
CA LEU A 6 18.35 2.53 -2.22
C LEU A 6 18.39 1.96 -3.65
N LYS A 7 19.55 2.01 -4.32
CA LYS A 7 19.74 1.44 -5.65
C LYS A 7 19.57 -0.08 -5.66
N ALA A 8 20.15 -0.78 -4.67
CA ALA A 8 19.99 -2.23 -4.52
C ALA A 8 18.53 -2.62 -4.27
N LYS A 9 17.84 -1.88 -3.40
CA LYS A 9 16.41 -2.06 -3.14
C LYS A 9 15.58 -1.84 -4.39
N ARG A 10 15.87 -0.79 -5.14
CA ARG A 10 15.20 -0.48 -6.40
C ARG A 10 15.37 -1.59 -7.44
N LEU A 11 16.61 -2.09 -7.59
CA LEU A 11 16.90 -3.21 -8.50
C LEU A 11 16.12 -4.46 -8.10
N PHE A 12 16.05 -4.77 -6.81
CA PHE A 12 15.28 -5.88 -6.26
C PHE A 12 13.78 -5.74 -6.58
N ASP A 13 13.19 -4.57 -6.34
CA ASP A 13 11.78 -4.30 -6.63
C ASP A 13 11.46 -4.49 -8.13
N ILE A 14 12.29 -3.95 -9.02
CA ILE A 14 12.12 -4.09 -10.47
C ILE A 14 12.28 -5.56 -10.90
N MET A 15 13.28 -6.26 -10.36
CA MET A 15 13.49 -7.68 -10.68
C MET A 15 12.27 -8.51 -10.31
N ILE A 16 11.70 -8.35 -9.10
CA ILE A 16 10.49 -9.05 -8.68
C ILE A 16 9.32 -8.69 -9.61
N LEU A 17 9.16 -7.42 -9.94
CA LEU A 17 8.07 -6.95 -10.79
C LEU A 17 8.15 -7.58 -12.18
N VAL A 18 9.35 -7.62 -12.79
CA VAL A 18 9.57 -8.23 -14.10
C VAL A 18 9.33 -9.74 -14.04
N LEU A 19 9.91 -10.43 -13.05
CA LEU A 19 9.72 -11.87 -12.90
C LEU A 19 8.25 -12.24 -12.69
N ALA A 20 7.53 -11.51 -11.82
CA ALA A 20 6.10 -11.73 -11.61
C ALA A 20 5.29 -11.55 -12.90
N HIS A 21 5.61 -10.54 -13.71
CA HIS A 21 4.91 -10.34 -14.98
C HIS A 21 5.23 -11.41 -16.02
N LEU A 22 6.48 -11.87 -16.10
CA LEU A 22 6.86 -12.93 -17.02
C LEU A 22 6.22 -14.28 -16.65
N PHE A 23 6.28 -14.68 -15.36
CA PHE A 23 5.75 -15.97 -14.92
C PHE A 23 4.22 -16.04 -14.88
N PHE A 24 3.57 -14.93 -14.55
CA PHE A 24 2.11 -14.88 -14.39
C PHE A 24 1.44 -14.02 -15.49
N PHE A 25 2.07 -13.90 -16.67
CA PHE A 25 1.55 -13.06 -17.75
C PHE A 25 0.08 -13.32 -18.12
N PRO A 26 -0.40 -14.57 -18.31
CA PRO A 26 -1.81 -14.82 -18.63
C PRO A 26 -2.76 -14.34 -17.51
N PHE A 27 -2.35 -14.51 -16.26
CA PHE A 27 -3.11 -14.07 -15.09
C PHE A 27 -3.19 -12.53 -15.03
N TRP A 28 -2.08 -11.84 -15.28
CA TRP A 28 -2.04 -10.37 -15.38
C TRP A 28 -2.96 -9.86 -16.47
N LEU A 29 -2.94 -10.49 -17.64
CA LEU A 29 -3.81 -10.12 -18.75
C LEU A 29 -5.28 -10.22 -18.36
N ILE A 30 -5.69 -11.28 -17.68
CA ILE A 30 -7.06 -11.46 -17.17
C ILE A 30 -7.40 -10.32 -16.18
N LEU A 31 -6.58 -10.09 -15.16
CA LEU A 31 -6.86 -9.08 -14.14
C LEU A 31 -6.99 -7.68 -14.75
N TRP A 32 -6.03 -7.28 -15.59
CA TRP A 32 -6.01 -5.97 -16.23
C TRP A 32 -7.11 -5.77 -17.28
N SER A 33 -7.67 -6.83 -17.82
CA SER A 33 -8.81 -6.75 -18.75
C SER A 33 -10.15 -6.74 -18.02
N PHE A 34 -10.37 -7.67 -17.11
CA PHE A 34 -11.70 -7.85 -16.50
C PHE A 34 -12.01 -6.88 -15.37
N ILE A 35 -11.04 -6.56 -14.51
CA ILE A 35 -11.29 -5.63 -13.38
C ILE A 35 -11.79 -4.26 -13.89
N PRO A 36 -11.15 -3.61 -14.87
CA PRO A 36 -11.63 -2.36 -15.44
C PRO A 36 -13.06 -2.43 -15.98
N ILE A 37 -13.39 -3.53 -16.67
CA ILE A 37 -14.71 -3.74 -17.25
C ILE A 37 -15.77 -3.80 -16.14
N PHE A 38 -15.55 -4.58 -15.07
CA PHE A 38 -16.50 -4.70 -13.97
C PHE A 38 -16.69 -3.38 -13.20
N ILE A 39 -15.61 -2.63 -12.95
CA ILE A 39 -15.69 -1.31 -12.32
C ILE A 39 -16.54 -0.37 -13.18
N TRP A 40 -16.29 -0.33 -14.50
CA TRP A 40 -17.01 0.55 -15.40
C TRP A 40 -18.47 0.15 -15.58
N LEU A 41 -18.78 -1.14 -15.59
CA LEU A 41 -20.17 -1.63 -15.72
C LEU A 41 -21.05 -1.28 -14.51
N GLU A 42 -20.44 -1.16 -13.31
CA GLU A 42 -21.21 -0.92 -12.08
C GLU A 42 -21.77 0.50 -11.99
N ASP A 43 -20.99 1.54 -12.34
CA ASP A 43 -21.43 2.94 -12.22
C ASP A 43 -20.95 3.85 -13.35
N ARG A 44 -20.40 3.29 -14.45
CA ARG A 44 -19.99 4.01 -15.67
C ARG A 44 -18.92 5.10 -15.45
N GLY A 45 -18.29 5.14 -14.29
CA GLY A 45 -17.26 6.12 -13.95
C GLY A 45 -15.83 5.67 -14.27
N PRO A 46 -14.80 6.47 -13.90
CA PRO A 46 -13.40 6.16 -14.15
C PRO A 46 -12.97 4.88 -13.44
N VAL A 47 -12.11 4.09 -14.10
CA VAL A 47 -11.59 2.82 -13.58
C VAL A 47 -10.58 3.03 -12.47
N PHE A 48 -9.77 4.08 -12.59
CA PHE A 48 -8.70 4.38 -11.65
C PHE A 48 -9.09 5.51 -10.71
N PHE A 49 -8.72 5.31 -9.45
CA PHE A 49 -8.71 6.33 -8.41
C PHE A 49 -7.27 6.78 -8.17
N LYS A 50 -7.07 8.08 -8.05
CA LYS A 50 -5.78 8.69 -7.81
C LYS A 50 -5.84 9.57 -6.58
N GLN A 51 -4.80 9.51 -5.74
CA GLN A 51 -4.74 10.29 -4.51
C GLN A 51 -3.31 10.71 -4.20
N MET A 52 -3.14 11.98 -3.82
CA MET A 52 -1.85 12.48 -3.36
C MET A 52 -1.43 11.81 -2.06
N ARG A 53 -0.16 11.44 -1.98
CA ARG A 53 0.46 10.81 -0.82
C ARG A 53 1.83 11.40 -0.56
N VAL A 54 2.23 11.41 0.71
CA VAL A 54 3.58 11.80 1.12
C VAL A 54 4.50 10.59 0.96
N GLY A 55 5.57 10.76 0.18
CA GLY A 55 6.54 9.75 -0.18
C GLY A 55 7.92 9.98 0.43
N TYR A 56 8.95 9.45 -0.25
CA TYR A 56 10.34 9.55 0.16
C TYR A 56 10.79 11.00 0.34
N LYS A 57 11.45 11.29 1.47
CA LYS A 57 11.92 12.64 1.85
C LYS A 57 10.84 13.73 1.80
N GLY A 58 9.58 13.39 2.02
CA GLY A 58 8.47 14.33 2.01
C GLY A 58 7.97 14.74 0.63
N THR A 59 8.46 14.13 -0.45
CA THR A 59 7.97 14.42 -1.80
C THR A 59 6.57 13.86 -1.99
N ASN A 60 5.65 14.67 -2.50
CA ASN A 60 4.30 14.22 -2.82
C ASN A 60 4.29 13.46 -4.15
N PHE A 61 3.53 12.37 -4.21
CA PHE A 61 3.28 11.60 -5.43
C PHE A 61 1.83 11.13 -5.48
N GLU A 62 1.37 10.80 -6.67
CA GLU A 62 0.01 10.34 -6.91
C GLU A 62 -0.03 8.81 -6.87
N VAL A 63 -0.66 8.23 -5.83
CA VAL A 63 -0.91 6.79 -5.78
C VAL A 63 -2.05 6.42 -6.72
N ILE A 64 -1.89 5.32 -7.45
CA ILE A 64 -2.89 4.83 -8.40
C ILE A 64 -3.52 3.54 -7.85
N LYS A 65 -4.85 3.49 -7.82
CA LYS A 65 -5.63 2.31 -7.40
C LYS A 65 -6.76 2.03 -8.39
N PHE A 66 -7.29 0.83 -8.35
CA PHE A 66 -8.62 0.61 -8.92
C PHE A 66 -9.67 1.29 -8.03
N ARG A 67 -10.62 1.95 -8.67
CA ARG A 67 -11.71 2.58 -7.95
C ARG A 67 -12.59 1.51 -7.30
N SER A 68 -12.84 1.68 -6.02
CA SER A 68 -13.62 0.77 -5.19
C SER A 68 -14.79 1.45 -4.47
N MET A 69 -15.04 2.73 -4.78
CA MET A 69 -16.11 3.53 -4.21
C MET A 69 -16.89 4.25 -5.31
N TYR A 70 -18.15 4.59 -5.05
CA TYR A 70 -18.96 5.43 -5.93
C TYR A 70 -18.34 6.81 -6.13
N MET A 71 -18.69 7.47 -7.26
CA MET A 71 -18.11 8.77 -7.63
C MET A 71 -18.34 9.87 -6.58
N ASP A 72 -19.48 9.84 -5.91
CA ASP A 72 -19.89 10.86 -4.92
C ASP A 72 -19.22 10.65 -3.54
N ALA A 73 -18.31 9.67 -3.43
CA ALA A 73 -17.60 9.37 -2.19
C ALA A 73 -16.51 10.40 -1.84
N GLU A 74 -16.05 11.20 -2.82
CA GLU A 74 -15.07 12.26 -2.60
C GLU A 74 -15.70 13.38 -1.76
N GLY A 75 -15.00 13.80 -0.71
CA GLY A 75 -15.48 14.85 0.22
C GLY A 75 -16.19 14.35 1.48
N GLN A 76 -16.50 13.05 1.59
CA GLN A 76 -17.16 12.48 2.77
C GLN A 76 -16.20 11.90 3.82
N GLY A 77 -14.93 12.28 3.81
CA GLY A 77 -13.91 11.90 4.77
C GLY A 77 -12.94 10.81 4.28
N LEU A 78 -11.72 10.87 4.81
CA LEU A 78 -10.58 10.01 4.41
C LEU A 78 -10.60 8.63 5.06
N ILE A 79 -11.32 8.46 6.15
CA ILE A 79 -11.35 7.22 6.94
C ILE A 79 -12.54 6.36 6.48
N THR A 80 -12.25 5.14 6.08
CA THR A 80 -13.23 4.17 5.58
C THR A 80 -13.34 3.00 6.54
N SER A 81 -14.57 2.63 6.93
CA SER A 81 -14.86 1.35 7.61
C SER A 81 -15.09 0.23 6.60
N ASP A 82 -15.03 -1.02 7.05
CA ASP A 82 -15.31 -2.17 6.17
C ASP A 82 -16.80 -2.26 5.75
N THR A 83 -17.69 -1.53 6.47
CA THR A 83 -19.14 -1.44 6.22
C THR A 83 -19.56 -0.12 5.57
N ASP A 84 -18.64 0.61 4.99
CA ASP A 84 -18.88 1.92 4.40
C ASP A 84 -19.79 1.80 3.16
N GLN A 85 -20.94 2.46 3.18
CA GLN A 85 -21.94 2.42 2.10
C GLN A 85 -21.44 3.02 0.78
N ARG A 86 -20.35 3.77 0.82
CA ARG A 86 -19.70 4.33 -0.39
C ARG A 86 -18.97 3.28 -1.22
N ILE A 87 -18.75 2.08 -0.67
CA ILE A 87 -18.03 1.00 -1.35
C ILE A 87 -18.98 0.33 -2.34
N THR A 88 -18.56 0.22 -3.61
CA THR A 88 -19.30 -0.50 -4.63
C THR A 88 -19.26 -2.02 -4.38
N LYS A 89 -20.13 -2.81 -5.02
CA LYS A 89 -20.12 -4.28 -4.87
C LYS A 89 -18.82 -4.88 -5.41
N VAL A 90 -18.38 -4.45 -6.58
CA VAL A 90 -17.07 -4.82 -7.16
C VAL A 90 -15.95 -4.32 -6.26
N GLY A 91 -16.04 -3.08 -5.77
CA GLY A 91 -15.09 -2.48 -4.85
C GLY A 91 -14.91 -3.27 -3.55
N ASN A 92 -15.99 -3.84 -3.02
CA ASN A 92 -15.92 -4.69 -1.82
C ASN A 92 -15.07 -5.95 -2.09
N ILE A 93 -15.25 -6.60 -3.24
CA ILE A 93 -14.44 -7.76 -3.64
C ILE A 93 -12.97 -7.33 -3.79
N LEU A 94 -12.70 -6.24 -4.51
CA LEU A 94 -11.35 -5.74 -4.74
C LEU A 94 -10.63 -5.41 -3.42
N ARG A 95 -11.31 -4.76 -2.46
CA ARG A 95 -10.75 -4.42 -1.15
C ARG A 95 -10.47 -5.64 -0.27
N ARG A 96 -11.38 -6.63 -0.28
CA ARG A 96 -11.19 -7.89 0.47
C ARG A 96 -10.02 -8.71 -0.05
N THR A 97 -9.75 -8.64 -1.35
CA THR A 97 -8.64 -9.33 -2.03
C THR A 97 -7.40 -8.46 -2.19
N ALA A 98 -7.44 -7.20 -1.73
CA ALA A 98 -6.40 -6.17 -1.95
C ALA A 98 -6.06 -5.94 -3.44
N LEU A 99 -6.92 -6.38 -4.38
CA LEU A 99 -6.74 -6.15 -5.81
C LEU A 99 -6.97 -4.68 -6.21
N ASP A 100 -7.66 -3.91 -5.37
CA ASP A 100 -7.77 -2.45 -5.57
C ASP A 100 -6.40 -1.76 -5.55
N GLU A 101 -5.42 -2.31 -4.86
CA GLU A 101 -4.05 -1.79 -4.77
C GLU A 101 -3.13 -2.25 -5.93
N LEU A 102 -3.61 -3.14 -6.81
CA LEU A 102 -2.83 -3.66 -7.93
C LEU A 102 -2.20 -2.58 -8.82
N PRO A 103 -2.87 -1.47 -9.18
CA PRO A 103 -2.27 -0.43 -10.02
C PRO A 103 -1.08 0.29 -9.37
N GLN A 104 -0.83 0.15 -8.07
CA GLN A 104 0.35 0.70 -7.42
C GLN A 104 1.67 0.07 -7.91
N ILE A 105 1.63 -1.04 -8.63
CA ILE A 105 2.81 -1.57 -9.33
C ILE A 105 3.39 -0.55 -10.32
N ILE A 106 2.54 0.34 -10.87
CA ILE A 106 2.98 1.45 -11.73
C ILE A 106 3.80 2.46 -10.90
N ASN A 107 3.38 2.75 -9.66
CA ASN A 107 4.14 3.61 -8.75
C ASN A 107 5.48 2.96 -8.35
N ILE A 108 5.48 1.63 -8.12
CA ILE A 108 6.72 0.89 -7.88
C ILE A 108 7.63 0.97 -9.11
N PHE A 109 7.10 0.77 -10.30
CA PHE A 109 7.87 0.86 -11.55
C PHE A 109 8.44 2.27 -11.78
N ARG A 110 7.70 3.33 -11.46
CA ARG A 110 8.16 4.73 -11.55
C ARG A 110 9.22 5.08 -10.51
N GLY A 111 9.25 4.40 -9.37
CA GLY A 111 10.15 4.67 -8.25
C GLY A 111 9.55 5.53 -7.15
N ASP A 112 8.28 5.81 -7.22
CA ASP A 112 7.54 6.52 -6.16
C ASP A 112 7.39 5.65 -4.91
N MET A 113 7.32 4.32 -5.12
CA MET A 113 7.07 3.31 -4.10
C MET A 113 8.01 2.11 -4.24
N SER A 114 7.99 1.26 -3.21
CA SER A 114 8.59 -0.07 -3.15
C SER A 114 7.52 -1.11 -2.81
N PHE A 115 7.81 -2.41 -2.99
CA PHE A 115 6.95 -3.46 -2.44
C PHE A 115 6.86 -3.39 -0.92
N VAL A 116 7.98 -3.09 -0.23
CA VAL A 116 8.05 -3.08 1.24
C VAL A 116 8.58 -1.75 1.76
N GLY A 117 7.82 -1.15 2.67
CA GLY A 117 8.16 0.12 3.32
C GLY A 117 7.03 0.65 4.20
N PRO A 118 7.21 1.78 4.88
CA PRO A 118 6.14 2.48 5.58
C PRO A 118 5.00 2.87 4.63
N ARG A 119 3.75 2.75 5.08
CA ARG A 119 2.59 3.12 4.24
C ARG A 119 2.57 4.61 3.95
N ALA A 120 2.50 4.99 2.68
CA ALA A 120 2.27 6.38 2.28
C ALA A 120 0.92 6.89 2.80
N LEU A 121 0.91 8.04 3.47
CA LEU A 121 -0.29 8.69 4.00
C LEU A 121 -0.71 9.86 3.10
N PRO A 122 -2.02 10.23 3.06
CA PRO A 122 -2.44 11.51 2.53
C PRO A 122 -1.74 12.65 3.27
N PRO A 123 -1.46 13.81 2.61
CA PRO A 123 -0.81 14.95 3.25
C PRO A 123 -1.45 15.35 4.58
N GLU A 124 -2.77 15.54 4.61
CA GLU A 124 -3.52 15.89 5.82
C GLU A 124 -3.28 14.90 6.98
N MET A 125 -3.42 13.58 6.71
CA MET A 125 -3.19 12.56 7.75
C MET A 125 -1.71 12.48 8.18
N HIS A 126 -0.80 12.86 7.30
CA HIS A 126 0.63 12.93 7.62
C HIS A 126 0.91 14.11 8.55
N GLU A 127 0.37 15.29 8.24
CA GLU A 127 0.46 16.51 9.04
C GLU A 127 -0.10 16.29 10.44
N ASP A 128 -1.34 15.79 10.55
CA ASP A 128 -1.96 15.42 11.84
C ASP A 128 -1.06 14.47 12.65
N SER A 129 -0.44 13.50 11.96
CA SER A 129 0.44 12.54 12.63
C SER A 129 1.75 13.18 13.10
N CYS A 130 2.27 14.18 12.40
CA CYS A 130 3.45 14.96 12.80
C CYS A 130 3.15 15.85 14.00
N GLU A 131 1.95 16.44 14.09
CA GLU A 131 1.52 17.22 15.26
C GLU A 131 1.47 16.33 16.53
N ILE A 132 0.99 15.08 16.39
CA ILE A 132 0.91 14.13 17.51
C ILE A 132 2.29 13.56 17.89
N VAL A 133 3.20 13.40 16.91
CA VAL A 133 4.51 12.75 17.08
C VAL A 133 5.56 13.52 16.31
N SER A 134 6.37 14.32 17.00
CA SER A 134 7.40 15.20 16.41
C SER A 134 8.43 14.47 15.51
N GLU A 135 8.67 13.18 15.73
CA GLU A 135 9.62 12.37 14.96
C GLU A 135 8.97 11.57 13.83
N PHE A 136 7.68 11.82 13.53
CA PHE A 136 6.93 11.00 12.58
C PHE A 136 7.53 11.01 11.16
N GLU A 137 8.20 12.07 10.78
CA GLU A 137 8.91 12.21 9.50
C GLU A 137 10.09 11.23 9.31
N LYS A 138 10.65 10.67 10.40
CA LYS A 138 11.74 9.69 10.30
C LYS A 138 11.39 8.50 9.37
N ARG A 139 10.11 8.16 9.29
CA ARG A 139 9.60 7.12 8.41
C ARG A 139 9.77 7.40 6.91
N LEU A 140 9.93 8.67 6.53
CA LEU A 140 10.11 9.13 5.14
C LEU A 140 11.55 8.95 4.64
N SER A 141 12.46 8.44 5.46
CA SER A 141 13.86 8.17 5.07
C SER A 141 14.03 6.99 4.09
N VAL A 142 12.94 6.30 3.76
CA VAL A 142 12.89 5.21 2.77
C VAL A 142 11.68 5.37 1.86
N LEU A 143 11.66 4.65 0.73
CA LEU A 143 10.48 4.61 -0.15
C LEU A 143 9.28 4.04 0.62
N PRO A 144 8.09 4.61 0.44
CA PRO A 144 6.87 4.03 0.97
C PRO A 144 6.59 2.68 0.33
N GLY A 145 5.97 1.77 1.09
CA GLY A 145 5.70 0.41 0.65
C GLY A 145 4.23 0.11 0.36
N LEU A 146 4.01 -0.80 -0.59
CA LEU A 146 2.71 -1.45 -0.80
C LEU A 146 2.33 -2.26 0.44
N THR A 147 3.29 -2.97 1.03
CA THR A 147 3.18 -3.61 2.34
C THR A 147 4.28 -3.13 3.29
N GLY A 148 4.19 -3.49 4.57
CA GLY A 148 5.21 -3.15 5.56
C GLY A 148 4.85 -3.67 6.95
N VAL A 149 5.78 -3.53 7.89
CA VAL A 149 5.63 -4.07 9.25
C VAL A 149 4.36 -3.53 9.92
N ALA A 150 4.14 -2.22 9.86
CA ALA A 150 2.96 -1.62 10.45
C ALA A 150 1.65 -2.13 9.80
N GLN A 151 1.61 -2.31 8.46
CA GLN A 151 0.41 -2.80 7.76
C GLN A 151 0.07 -4.24 8.13
N ILE A 152 1.09 -5.10 8.38
CA ILE A 152 0.88 -6.51 8.70
C ILE A 152 0.43 -6.71 10.15
N TYR A 153 0.98 -5.94 11.09
CA TYR A 153 0.82 -6.19 12.52
C TYR A 153 -0.12 -5.23 13.24
N LEU A 154 -0.48 -4.10 12.64
CA LEU A 154 -1.34 -3.09 13.25
C LEU A 154 -2.66 -2.94 12.50
N SER A 155 -3.71 -2.58 13.23
CA SER A 155 -4.96 -2.14 12.61
C SER A 155 -4.78 -0.82 11.86
N ARG A 156 -5.66 -0.58 10.88
CA ARG A 156 -5.65 0.67 10.07
C ARG A 156 -5.84 1.94 10.92
N HIS A 157 -6.46 1.81 12.09
CA HIS A 157 -6.76 2.92 13.01
C HIS A 157 -5.75 3.03 14.17
N SER A 158 -4.59 2.37 14.06
CA SER A 158 -3.58 2.43 15.11
C SER A 158 -3.01 3.83 15.27
N HIS A 159 -2.81 4.21 16.54
CA HIS A 159 -2.25 5.51 16.92
C HIS A 159 -0.89 5.78 16.22
N PRO A 160 -0.60 7.03 15.78
CA PRO A 160 0.61 7.39 15.04
C PRO A 160 1.92 6.94 15.72
N ARG A 161 2.03 7.04 17.06
CA ARG A 161 3.19 6.56 17.82
C ARG A 161 3.47 5.07 17.62
N ARG A 162 2.43 4.23 17.65
CA ARG A 162 2.58 2.79 17.42
C ARG A 162 2.99 2.52 15.98
N ARG A 163 2.37 3.21 15.03
CA ARG A 163 2.73 3.10 13.61
C ARG A 163 4.19 3.45 13.38
N LEU A 164 4.65 4.59 13.91
CA LEU A 164 6.05 5.00 13.82
C LEU A 164 6.99 3.95 14.43
N ALA A 165 6.66 3.40 15.60
CA ALA A 165 7.51 2.39 16.25
C ALA A 165 7.73 1.16 15.34
N TYR A 166 6.69 0.67 14.68
CA TYR A 166 6.79 -0.46 13.74
C TYR A 166 7.52 -0.08 12.45
N ASP A 167 7.30 1.12 11.92
CA ASP A 167 8.05 1.64 10.79
C ASP A 167 9.55 1.76 11.12
N LEU A 168 9.91 2.25 12.30
CA LEU A 168 11.30 2.33 12.76
C LEU A 168 11.96 0.96 12.96
N ILE A 169 11.22 -0.06 13.37
CA ILE A 169 11.73 -1.45 13.41
C ILE A 169 12.14 -1.89 12.01
N TYR A 170 11.28 -1.64 11.00
CA TYR A 170 11.63 -1.92 9.61
C TYR A 170 12.89 -1.15 9.17
N LEU A 171 12.93 0.15 9.41
CA LEU A 171 14.08 0.99 9.03
C LEU A 171 15.41 0.47 9.58
N LYS A 172 15.41 -0.01 10.83
CA LYS A 172 16.61 -0.54 11.48
C LYS A 172 17.05 -1.91 10.97
N ARG A 173 16.10 -2.75 10.55
CA ARG A 173 16.35 -4.16 10.23
C ARG A 173 16.21 -4.49 8.74
N ARG A 174 15.85 -3.51 7.91
CA ARG A 174 15.57 -3.72 6.49
C ARG A 174 16.71 -4.44 5.77
N ASN A 175 16.37 -5.48 5.07
CA ASN A 175 17.19 -6.23 4.13
C ASN A 175 16.29 -7.07 3.22
N VAL A 176 16.84 -7.62 2.16
CA VAL A 176 16.09 -8.42 1.17
C VAL A 176 15.35 -9.60 1.80
N GLY A 177 15.93 -10.27 2.79
CA GLY A 177 15.27 -11.40 3.47
C GLY A 177 14.03 -10.97 4.26
N ILE A 178 14.08 -9.81 4.93
CA ILE A 178 12.93 -9.24 5.62
C ILE A 178 11.86 -8.80 4.62
N ASP A 179 12.26 -8.22 3.50
CA ASP A 179 11.32 -7.81 2.46
C ASP A 179 10.56 -9.01 1.89
N ILE A 180 11.27 -10.09 1.54
CA ILE A 180 10.63 -11.33 1.08
C ILE A 180 9.68 -11.88 2.14
N LYS A 181 10.10 -11.93 3.41
CA LYS A 181 9.25 -12.38 4.52
C LYS A 181 7.96 -11.55 4.63
N LEU A 182 8.06 -10.23 4.55
CA LEU A 182 6.91 -9.33 4.65
C LEU A 182 5.99 -9.46 3.43
N MET A 183 6.52 -9.64 2.23
CA MET A 183 5.74 -9.89 1.02
C MET A 183 4.97 -11.21 1.12
N LEU A 184 5.60 -12.29 1.59
CA LEU A 184 4.94 -13.58 1.80
C LEU A 184 3.84 -13.47 2.87
N LEU A 185 4.10 -12.77 3.98
CA LEU A 185 3.09 -12.54 5.02
C LEU A 185 1.92 -11.70 4.48
N ALA A 186 2.19 -10.70 3.64
CA ALA A 186 1.14 -9.91 2.99
C ALA A 186 0.29 -10.79 2.07
N ALA A 187 0.90 -11.66 1.25
CA ALA A 187 0.19 -12.61 0.40
C ALA A 187 -0.71 -13.55 1.22
N VAL A 188 -0.19 -14.12 2.30
CA VAL A 188 -0.98 -14.97 3.22
C VAL A 188 -2.13 -14.19 3.85
N ASN A 189 -1.92 -12.94 4.29
CA ASN A 189 -2.98 -12.11 4.86
C ASN A 189 -4.06 -11.77 3.83
N THR A 190 -3.67 -11.52 2.58
CA THR A 190 -4.61 -11.31 1.46
C THR A 190 -5.47 -12.55 1.22
N LEU A 191 -4.86 -13.72 1.13
CA LEU A 191 -5.57 -14.99 0.89
C LEU A 191 -6.48 -15.39 2.05
N THR A 192 -6.09 -15.07 3.29
CA THR A 192 -6.85 -15.44 4.50
C THR A 192 -7.80 -14.34 5.00
N GLY A 193 -7.77 -13.14 4.40
CA GLY A 193 -8.55 -11.98 4.84
C GLY A 193 -8.12 -11.42 6.21
N LYS A 194 -6.93 -11.77 6.71
CA LYS A 194 -6.47 -11.43 8.08
C LYS A 194 -5.61 -10.17 8.12
N TRP A 195 -6.06 -9.09 7.49
CA TRP A 195 -5.38 -7.81 7.57
C TRP A 195 -5.67 -7.08 8.88
N GLY A 196 -4.61 -6.58 9.55
CA GLY A 196 -4.74 -5.66 10.68
C GLY A 196 -5.45 -6.20 11.92
N THR A 197 -5.52 -7.51 12.09
CA THR A 197 -6.25 -8.13 13.22
C THR A 197 -5.56 -7.96 14.57
N GLY A 198 -4.34 -7.39 14.61
CA GLY A 198 -3.60 -7.16 15.87
C GLY A 198 -3.21 -8.44 16.64
N HIS A 199 -3.60 -9.61 16.16
CA HIS A 199 -3.45 -10.87 16.89
C HIS A 199 -2.10 -11.58 16.69
N ARG A 200 -1.26 -11.10 15.78
CA ARG A 200 0.10 -11.63 15.64
C ARG A 200 1.04 -10.90 16.60
N LYS A 201 1.56 -11.60 17.61
CA LYS A 201 2.75 -11.14 18.34
C LYS A 201 3.85 -10.92 17.30
N SER A 202 4.41 -9.70 17.25
CA SER A 202 5.51 -9.39 16.35
C SER A 202 6.69 -10.30 16.69
N GLY A 203 6.99 -11.26 15.86
CA GLY A 203 8.21 -12.07 15.94
C GLY A 203 9.41 -11.35 15.30
N PHE A 204 9.52 -10.03 15.57
CA PHE A 204 10.65 -9.18 15.19
C PHE A 204 11.49 -8.81 16.40
#